data_264a8b2d73001811d342741decae6450
#
_entry.id   264a8b2d73001811d342741decae6450
#
_cell.length_a   1.000
_cell.length_b   1.000
_cell.length_c   1.000
_cell.angle_alpha   90.00
_cell.angle_beta   90.00
_cell.angle_gamma   90.00
#
_symmetry.space_group_name_H-M   'P 1'
#
loop_
_entity.id
_entity.type
_entity.pdbx_description
1 polymer ?
#
loop_
_entity_poly.entity_id
_entity_poly.type
_entity_poly.pdbx_seq_one_letter_code
_entity_poly.pdbx_strand_id
1 'polypeptide(L)'
;MKTINDFDFKNKKAIIRVDFNVPLDEKFNVTDATRIEAAKPTIDKILADGGSVILMSHLGRPKGVDRKYSLGHIIKKATEILGQVVYFSPDCIGAEAEKAVANLQPGQILMLENLRFYKEEEAGDVDFAKELASYGDIYVNDAFGTAHRAHASTTIIAQFFPDAKCFGLLLAKEIESLNKVLKDSQKPVTAVLGGSKVSSKITVIENILDKVDHMIIGGGMTFTFVKALGGKIGESICEDDKQELALEILRLAKEKGVQIHIPVDVVAADDFSNTANTKIVDVREIPDGWQGLDAGPKSLEAFKKVILESKTILWNGPLGVFEMESFAKGTIALGEYIAEATANGAFSLVGGGDSVAAVKQFGFEDKVSYVSTGGGAMLEMLEGRILPGIAAILD
;
A
#
# COMPACT_ATOMS: atom_id res chain seq x y z
N MET A 1 -4.94 17.73 -11.56
CA MET A 1 -3.84 17.25 -10.70
C MET A 1 -2.52 17.62 -11.37
N LYS A 2 -1.71 18.48 -10.74
CA LYS A 2 -0.39 18.87 -11.26
C LYS A 2 0.65 17.78 -10.95
N THR A 3 1.40 17.38 -11.97
CA THR A 3 2.49 16.40 -11.87
C THR A 3 3.80 17.03 -12.30
N ILE A 4 4.90 16.31 -12.19
CA ILE A 4 6.20 16.77 -12.70
C ILE A 4 6.19 17.06 -14.20
N ASN A 5 5.23 16.53 -14.96
CA ASN A 5 5.10 16.81 -16.40
C ASN A 5 4.58 18.22 -16.70
N ASP A 6 4.03 18.91 -15.70
CA ASP A 6 3.51 20.27 -15.82
C ASP A 6 4.55 21.35 -15.48
N PHE A 7 5.80 20.94 -15.17
CA PHE A 7 6.89 21.82 -14.76
C PHE A 7 8.13 21.66 -15.65
N ASP A 8 8.84 22.75 -15.83
CA ASP A 8 10.18 22.76 -16.41
C ASP A 8 11.23 22.77 -15.30
N PHE A 9 12.03 21.71 -15.22
CA PHE A 9 13.06 21.56 -14.20
C PHE A 9 14.43 22.05 -14.63
N LYS A 10 14.58 22.60 -15.82
CA LYS A 10 15.87 23.08 -16.32
C LYS A 10 16.49 24.10 -15.35
N ASN A 11 17.69 23.80 -14.89
CA ASN A 11 18.44 24.60 -13.89
C ASN A 11 17.67 24.83 -12.57
N LYS A 12 16.73 23.95 -12.23
CA LYS A 12 15.96 23.98 -10.99
C LYS A 12 16.40 22.85 -10.06
N LYS A 13 16.37 23.12 -8.75
CA LYS A 13 16.55 22.11 -7.72
C LYS A 13 15.17 21.58 -7.31
N ALA A 14 14.90 20.32 -7.64
CA ALA A 14 13.68 19.65 -7.19
C ALA A 14 13.93 19.02 -5.83
N ILE A 15 13.16 19.43 -4.82
CA ILE A 15 13.18 18.78 -3.52
C ILE A 15 12.04 17.75 -3.48
N ILE A 16 12.40 16.46 -3.38
CA ILE A 16 11.47 15.35 -3.56
C ILE A 16 11.35 14.57 -2.24
N ARG A 17 10.12 14.42 -1.77
CA ARG A 17 9.83 13.46 -0.70
C ARG A 17 9.60 12.09 -1.31
N VAL A 18 10.53 11.19 -1.06
CA VAL A 18 10.45 9.78 -1.46
C VAL A 18 10.25 8.90 -0.23
N ASP A 19 9.84 7.68 -0.44
CA ASP A 19 9.74 6.66 0.61
C ASP A 19 10.83 5.61 0.40
N PHE A 20 12.02 5.89 0.90
CA PHE A 20 13.16 4.97 0.89
C PHE A 20 13.33 4.23 2.23
N ASN A 21 12.22 4.05 2.93
CA ASN A 21 12.16 3.20 4.13
C ASN A 21 12.18 1.73 3.70
N VAL A 22 13.36 1.27 3.32
CA VAL A 22 13.61 -0.08 2.81
C VAL A 22 14.16 -1.00 3.91
N PRO A 23 13.90 -2.32 3.85
CA PRO A 23 14.45 -3.25 4.81
C PRO A 23 15.96 -3.45 4.61
N LEU A 24 16.67 -3.53 5.72
CA LEU A 24 18.11 -3.77 5.76
C LEU A 24 18.40 -5.09 6.49
N ASP A 25 19.45 -5.81 6.07
CA ASP A 25 19.98 -6.95 6.79
C ASP A 25 20.86 -6.52 7.98
N GLU A 26 21.40 -7.47 8.70
CA GLU A 26 22.29 -7.22 9.84
C GLU A 26 23.59 -6.48 9.48
N LYS A 27 23.97 -6.49 8.19
CA LYS A 27 25.12 -5.78 7.64
C LYS A 27 24.74 -4.45 6.98
N PHE A 28 23.49 -4.01 7.18
CA PHE A 28 22.91 -2.80 6.58
C PHE A 28 22.82 -2.82 5.06
N ASN A 29 22.76 -3.99 4.44
CA ASN A 29 22.47 -4.08 3.00
C ASN A 29 20.97 -4.03 2.77
N VAL A 30 20.56 -3.36 1.69
CA VAL A 30 19.16 -3.32 1.26
C VAL A 30 18.73 -4.70 0.77
N THR A 31 17.70 -5.28 1.38
CA THR A 31 17.17 -6.59 1.01
C THR A 31 15.98 -6.54 0.07
N ASP A 32 15.29 -5.40 0.00
CA ASP A 32 14.22 -5.13 -0.96
C ASP A 32 14.33 -3.67 -1.42
N ALA A 33 14.61 -3.48 -2.70
CA ALA A 33 14.83 -2.17 -3.30
C ALA A 33 13.60 -1.61 -4.06
N THR A 34 12.46 -2.29 -3.99
CA THR A 34 11.25 -1.94 -4.74
C THR A 34 10.86 -0.47 -4.63
N ARG A 35 10.98 0.12 -3.44
CA ARG A 35 10.63 1.53 -3.22
C ARG A 35 11.59 2.51 -3.89
N ILE A 36 12.87 2.16 -3.99
CA ILE A 36 13.87 2.97 -4.69
C ILE A 36 13.61 2.89 -6.20
N GLU A 37 13.37 1.69 -6.71
CA GLU A 37 13.02 1.44 -8.10
C GLU A 37 11.76 2.20 -8.52
N ALA A 38 10.76 2.23 -7.66
CA ALA A 38 9.48 2.92 -7.91
C ALA A 38 9.63 4.45 -8.04
N ALA A 39 10.60 5.06 -7.37
CA ALA A 39 10.87 6.50 -7.47
C ALA A 39 11.74 6.88 -8.68
N LYS A 40 12.40 5.92 -9.31
CA LYS A 40 13.32 6.17 -10.42
C LYS A 40 12.71 6.96 -11.59
N PRO A 41 11.50 6.65 -12.09
CA PRO A 41 10.91 7.40 -13.20
C PRO A 41 10.75 8.90 -12.92
N THR A 42 10.38 9.28 -11.71
CA THR A 42 10.28 10.68 -11.30
C THR A 42 11.63 11.36 -11.32
N ILE A 43 12.66 10.72 -10.77
CA ILE A 43 14.02 11.24 -10.71
C ILE A 43 14.60 11.38 -12.10
N ASP A 44 14.48 10.34 -12.93
CA ASP A 44 14.99 10.34 -14.31
C ASP A 44 14.38 11.47 -15.15
N LYS A 45 13.10 11.72 -15.03
CA LYS A 45 12.41 12.79 -15.76
C LYS A 45 12.96 14.18 -15.38
N ILE A 46 13.16 14.44 -14.11
CA ILE A 46 13.70 15.71 -13.61
C ILE A 46 15.13 15.94 -14.10
N LEU A 47 15.96 14.89 -14.03
CA LEU A 47 17.35 14.95 -14.51
C LEU A 47 17.41 15.13 -16.03
N ALA A 48 16.54 14.45 -16.78
CA ALA A 48 16.45 14.59 -18.24
C ALA A 48 16.07 16.00 -18.68
N ASP A 49 15.28 16.71 -17.87
CA ASP A 49 14.94 18.13 -18.11
C ASP A 49 16.11 19.09 -17.81
N GLY A 50 17.21 18.60 -17.23
CA GLY A 50 18.35 19.43 -16.81
C GLY A 50 18.25 19.98 -15.41
N GLY A 51 17.40 19.40 -14.56
CA GLY A 51 17.31 19.72 -13.15
C GLY A 51 18.30 18.96 -12.28
N SER A 52 18.37 19.32 -11.03
CA SER A 52 19.03 18.57 -9.95
C SER A 52 17.99 18.08 -8.94
N VAL A 53 18.33 17.02 -8.20
CA VAL A 53 17.40 16.32 -7.32
C VAL A 53 17.95 16.31 -5.89
N ILE A 54 17.13 16.75 -4.94
CA ILE A 54 17.38 16.63 -3.51
C ILE A 54 16.35 15.66 -2.95
N LEU A 55 16.79 14.50 -2.49
CA LEU A 55 15.93 13.45 -1.94
C LEU A 55 15.80 13.58 -0.43
N MET A 56 14.56 13.58 0.04
CA MET A 56 14.20 13.51 1.45
C MET A 56 13.47 12.20 1.73
N SER A 57 13.88 11.50 2.77
CA SER A 57 13.20 10.29 3.22
C SER A 57 13.40 10.06 4.71
N HIS A 58 12.61 9.16 5.26
CA HIS A 58 12.85 8.54 6.55
C HIS A 58 13.34 7.09 6.37
N LEU A 59 13.94 6.55 7.40
CA LEU A 59 14.29 5.14 7.53
C LEU A 59 13.99 4.70 8.96
N GLY A 60 13.12 3.68 9.11
CA GLY A 60 12.75 3.16 10.41
C GLY A 60 11.99 4.15 11.30
N ARG A 61 12.12 3.93 12.61
CA ARG A 61 11.47 4.74 13.64
C ARG A 61 12.46 5.13 14.73
N PRO A 62 13.52 5.88 14.40
CA PRO A 62 14.49 6.33 15.39
C PRO A 62 13.86 7.33 16.38
N LYS A 63 14.40 7.38 17.60
CA LYS A 63 14.03 8.37 18.64
C LYS A 63 15.09 9.47 18.79
N GLY A 64 15.71 9.85 17.72
CA GLY A 64 16.85 10.76 17.66
C GLY A 64 17.91 10.24 16.70
N VAL A 65 19.11 10.81 16.73
CA VAL A 65 20.21 10.37 15.87
C VAL A 65 20.67 8.97 16.28
N ASP A 66 20.58 8.03 15.35
CA ASP A 66 21.01 6.64 15.53
C ASP A 66 21.57 6.12 14.20
N ARG A 67 22.85 5.79 14.18
CA ARG A 67 23.56 5.32 12.98
C ARG A 67 22.92 4.11 12.33
N LYS A 68 22.23 3.28 13.09
CA LYS A 68 21.46 2.12 12.57
C LYS A 68 20.43 2.53 11.53
N TYR A 69 19.87 3.73 11.67
CA TYR A 69 18.82 4.27 10.80
C TYR A 69 19.34 5.35 9.84
N SER A 70 20.67 5.42 9.63
CA SER A 70 21.21 6.36 8.66
C SER A 70 20.84 6.00 7.23
N LEU A 71 20.38 6.97 6.45
CA LEU A 71 20.18 6.81 5.01
C LEU A 71 21.50 6.63 4.24
N GLY A 72 22.64 6.89 4.89
CA GLY A 72 23.94 6.54 4.34
C GLY A 72 24.08 5.07 3.93
N HIS A 73 23.39 4.16 4.62
CA HIS A 73 23.41 2.73 4.30
C HIS A 73 22.81 2.39 2.93
N ILE A 74 21.88 3.21 2.44
CA ILE A 74 21.20 2.91 1.16
C ILE A 74 21.86 3.56 -0.07
N ILE A 75 22.84 4.45 0.12
CA ILE A 75 23.45 5.24 -0.96
C ILE A 75 24.03 4.38 -2.07
N LYS A 76 24.74 3.32 -1.70
CA LYS A 76 25.32 2.38 -2.68
C LYS A 76 24.23 1.75 -3.56
N LYS A 77 23.18 1.23 -2.94
CA LYS A 77 22.07 0.59 -3.67
C LYS A 77 21.28 1.62 -4.50
N ALA A 78 21.04 2.79 -3.97
CA ALA A 78 20.40 3.88 -4.71
C ALA A 78 21.23 4.29 -5.93
N THR A 79 22.56 4.40 -5.80
CA THR A 79 23.47 4.69 -6.92
C THR A 79 23.39 3.61 -8.01
N GLU A 80 23.37 2.33 -7.62
CA GLU A 80 23.22 1.21 -8.57
C GLU A 80 21.90 1.30 -9.35
N ILE A 81 20.79 1.52 -8.65
CA ILE A 81 19.45 1.54 -9.24
C ILE A 81 19.26 2.77 -10.12
N LEU A 82 19.65 3.94 -9.64
CA LEU A 82 19.47 5.21 -10.35
C LEU A 82 20.47 5.40 -11.50
N GLY A 83 21.51 4.57 -11.55
CA GLY A 83 22.47 4.56 -12.64
C GLY A 83 23.45 5.72 -12.64
N GLN A 84 23.52 6.48 -11.53
CA GLN A 84 24.47 7.57 -11.34
C GLN A 84 24.74 7.83 -9.86
N VAL A 85 25.81 8.54 -9.58
CA VAL A 85 26.25 8.84 -8.21
C VAL A 85 25.15 9.58 -7.45
N VAL A 86 24.82 9.06 -6.27
CA VAL A 86 24.00 9.74 -5.27
C VAL A 86 24.95 10.31 -4.20
N TYR A 87 25.01 11.64 -4.14
CA TYR A 87 25.75 12.33 -3.08
C TYR A 87 24.94 12.28 -1.78
N PHE A 88 25.63 12.32 -0.66
CA PHE A 88 24.99 12.21 0.66
C PHE A 88 25.36 13.38 1.55
N SER A 89 24.36 14.00 2.17
CA SER A 89 24.56 14.97 3.24
C SER A 89 24.38 14.27 4.59
N PRO A 90 25.35 14.41 5.52
CA PRO A 90 25.28 13.75 6.83
C PRO A 90 24.25 14.36 7.78
N ASP A 91 23.55 15.41 7.35
CA ASP A 91 22.41 16.00 8.04
C ASP A 91 21.33 16.40 7.03
N CYS A 92 20.08 16.50 7.46
CA CYS A 92 18.98 16.94 6.60
C CYS A 92 18.70 18.45 6.72
N ILE A 93 19.23 19.11 7.71
CA ILE A 93 19.19 20.57 7.91
C ILE A 93 20.54 21.07 8.42
N GLY A 94 20.70 22.39 8.54
CA GLY A 94 21.90 23.02 9.08
C GLY A 94 23.05 23.11 8.09
N ALA A 95 24.24 23.48 8.61
CA ALA A 95 25.40 23.87 7.82
C ALA A 95 25.84 22.79 6.81
N GLU A 96 25.85 21.53 7.18
CA GLU A 96 26.24 20.43 6.29
C GLU A 96 25.26 20.25 5.11
N ALA A 97 23.97 20.32 5.39
CA ALA A 97 22.94 20.25 4.35
C ALA A 97 23.01 21.47 3.42
N GLU A 98 23.13 22.66 3.97
CA GLU A 98 23.26 23.91 3.20
C GLU A 98 24.46 23.87 2.24
N LYS A 99 25.62 23.41 2.74
CA LYS A 99 26.83 23.25 1.93
C LYS A 99 26.64 22.24 0.82
N ALA A 100 26.05 21.07 1.12
CA ALA A 100 25.79 20.03 0.12
C ALA A 100 24.84 20.52 -0.97
N VAL A 101 23.78 21.24 -0.59
CA VAL A 101 22.82 21.83 -1.53
C VAL A 101 23.45 22.92 -2.39
N ALA A 102 24.30 23.77 -1.80
CA ALA A 102 25.01 24.84 -2.53
C ALA A 102 25.96 24.29 -3.60
N ASN A 103 26.55 23.13 -3.35
CA ASN A 103 27.48 22.48 -4.30
C ASN A 103 26.78 21.61 -5.35
N LEU A 104 25.49 21.37 -5.23
CA LEU A 104 24.75 20.51 -6.15
C LEU A 104 24.58 21.16 -7.52
N GLN A 105 24.99 20.42 -8.57
CA GLN A 105 24.94 20.87 -9.94
C GLN A 105 23.77 20.25 -10.71
N PRO A 106 23.28 20.87 -11.81
CA PRO A 106 22.30 20.25 -12.68
C PRO A 106 22.73 18.83 -13.10
N GLY A 107 21.78 17.90 -13.10
CA GLY A 107 22.04 16.49 -13.41
C GLY A 107 22.52 15.65 -12.24
N GLN A 108 22.72 16.23 -11.07
CA GLN A 108 23.17 15.53 -9.86
C GLN A 108 22.04 15.21 -8.90
N ILE A 109 22.26 14.19 -8.06
CA ILE A 109 21.33 13.73 -7.03
C ILE A 109 22.01 13.86 -5.66
N LEU A 110 21.33 14.50 -4.73
CA LEU A 110 21.72 14.60 -3.32
C LEU A 110 20.68 13.92 -2.44
N MET A 111 21.12 13.02 -1.56
CA MET A 111 20.29 12.45 -0.50
C MET A 111 20.61 13.17 0.82
N LEU A 112 19.56 13.69 1.48
CA LEU A 112 19.67 14.21 2.85
C LEU A 112 19.61 13.06 3.85
N GLU A 113 20.16 13.24 5.04
CA GLU A 113 20.07 12.27 6.14
C GLU A 113 18.63 12.12 6.64
N ASN A 114 18.38 11.04 7.35
CA ASN A 114 17.08 10.62 7.85
C ASN A 114 16.33 11.77 8.57
N LEU A 115 15.19 12.16 7.97
CA LEU A 115 14.35 13.24 8.50
C LEU A 115 13.87 12.97 9.93
N ARG A 116 13.69 11.71 10.30
CA ARG A 116 13.21 11.31 11.63
C ARG A 116 14.27 11.31 12.71
N PHE A 117 15.49 11.70 12.38
CA PHE A 117 16.47 12.06 13.42
C PHE A 117 16.05 13.31 14.19
N TYR A 118 15.15 14.09 13.60
CA TYR A 118 14.51 15.25 14.21
C TYR A 118 13.06 14.95 14.56
N LYS A 119 12.67 15.15 15.82
CA LYS A 119 11.28 15.01 16.28
C LYS A 119 10.33 15.96 15.57
N GLU A 120 10.84 17.07 15.06
CA GLU A 120 10.13 18.12 14.32
C GLU A 120 9.51 17.59 13.02
N GLU A 121 10.08 16.54 12.42
CA GLU A 121 9.52 15.92 11.23
C GLU A 121 8.11 15.34 11.50
N GLU A 122 7.99 14.46 12.48
CA GLU A 122 6.72 13.82 12.82
C GLU A 122 5.75 14.79 13.51
N ALA A 123 6.26 15.82 14.17
CA ALA A 123 5.46 16.88 14.79
C ALA A 123 4.83 17.85 13.75
N GLY A 124 5.25 17.80 12.50
CA GLY A 124 4.80 18.77 11.50
C GLY A 124 5.26 20.20 11.80
N ASP A 125 6.48 20.34 12.32
CA ASP A 125 7.03 21.63 12.71
C ASP A 125 7.23 22.57 11.50
N VAL A 126 6.69 23.77 11.60
CA VAL A 126 6.71 24.74 10.50
C VAL A 126 8.12 25.26 10.19
N ASP A 127 8.93 25.53 11.21
CA ASP A 127 10.28 26.06 11.02
C ASP A 127 11.21 25.00 10.42
N PHE A 128 11.08 23.76 10.84
CA PHE A 128 11.77 22.60 10.23
C PHE A 128 11.39 22.44 8.76
N ALA A 129 10.11 22.49 8.46
CA ALA A 129 9.61 22.42 7.07
C ALA A 129 10.11 23.59 6.22
N LYS A 130 10.15 24.80 6.77
CA LYS A 130 10.66 26.00 6.10
C LYS A 130 12.14 25.87 5.74
N GLU A 131 12.94 25.32 6.64
CA GLU A 131 14.37 25.10 6.39
C GLU A 131 14.57 24.08 5.26
N LEU A 132 13.85 22.94 5.28
CA LEU A 132 13.88 22.00 4.18
C LEU A 132 13.43 22.64 2.86
N ALA A 133 12.38 23.45 2.89
CA ALA A 133 11.85 24.15 1.71
C ALA A 133 12.86 25.10 1.08
N SER A 134 13.74 25.70 1.89
CA SER A 134 14.77 26.64 1.42
C SER A 134 15.79 26.01 0.47
N TYR A 135 15.87 24.68 0.42
CA TYR A 135 16.85 23.96 -0.40
C TYR A 135 16.40 23.77 -1.85
N GLY A 136 15.11 23.84 -2.14
CA GLY A 136 14.56 23.55 -3.47
C GLY A 136 13.79 24.68 -4.09
N ASP A 137 13.68 24.64 -5.42
CA ASP A 137 12.89 25.57 -6.22
C ASP A 137 11.47 25.04 -6.46
N ILE A 138 11.33 23.70 -6.55
CA ILE A 138 10.06 22.98 -6.78
C ILE A 138 9.98 21.84 -5.79
N TYR A 139 8.84 21.73 -5.10
CA TYR A 139 8.54 20.61 -4.21
C TYR A 139 7.77 19.51 -4.95
N VAL A 140 8.26 18.29 -4.82
CA VAL A 140 7.64 17.10 -5.40
C VAL A 140 7.33 16.10 -4.28
N ASN A 141 6.06 15.71 -4.15
CA ASN A 141 5.69 14.60 -3.28
C ASN A 141 5.55 13.33 -4.13
N ASP A 142 6.42 12.35 -3.85
CA ASP A 142 6.43 11.04 -4.52
C ASP A 142 6.40 9.87 -3.51
N ALA A 143 5.87 10.13 -2.32
CA ALA A 143 5.82 9.20 -1.21
C ALA A 143 4.38 8.89 -0.80
N PHE A 144 3.76 7.88 -1.43
CA PHE A 144 2.38 7.52 -1.10
C PHE A 144 2.24 6.91 0.28
N GLY A 145 3.16 6.02 0.68
CA GLY A 145 3.10 5.34 1.98
C GLY A 145 3.08 6.28 3.20
N THR A 146 3.52 7.52 3.06
CA THR A 146 3.53 8.54 4.12
C THR A 146 2.53 9.68 3.89
N ALA A 147 1.77 9.66 2.81
CA ALA A 147 0.85 10.72 2.43
C ALA A 147 -0.33 10.91 3.43
N HIS A 148 -0.61 9.89 4.23
CA HIS A 148 -1.65 9.93 5.27
C HIS A 148 -1.19 10.62 6.56
N ARG A 149 0.05 11.09 6.64
CA ARG A 149 0.62 11.73 7.83
C ARG A 149 0.95 13.19 7.56
N ALA A 150 0.48 14.09 8.44
CA ALA A 150 0.75 15.52 8.37
C ALA A 150 2.15 15.87 8.91
N HIS A 151 3.19 15.21 8.39
CA HIS A 151 4.58 15.47 8.76
C HIS A 151 5.13 16.71 8.06
N ALA A 152 6.25 17.23 8.54
CA ALA A 152 6.87 18.43 7.99
C ALA A 152 7.21 18.27 6.50
N SER A 153 7.86 17.17 6.11
CA SER A 153 8.31 16.94 4.74
C SER A 153 7.24 16.45 3.77
N THR A 154 6.12 15.93 4.27
CA THR A 154 5.03 15.37 3.44
C THR A 154 3.89 16.34 3.22
N THR A 155 3.66 17.26 4.14
CA THR A 155 2.48 18.12 4.17
C THR A 155 2.84 19.58 4.39
N ILE A 156 3.47 19.90 5.52
CA ILE A 156 3.71 21.30 5.93
C ILE A 156 4.59 22.03 4.94
N ILE A 157 5.59 21.39 4.39
CA ILE A 157 6.53 21.94 3.41
C ILE A 157 5.83 22.54 2.18
N ALA A 158 4.71 21.98 1.77
CA ALA A 158 3.99 22.44 0.58
C ALA A 158 3.52 23.90 0.66
N GLN A 159 3.26 24.42 1.85
CA GLN A 159 2.85 25.84 2.03
C GLN A 159 3.92 26.86 1.58
N PHE A 160 5.19 26.44 1.54
CA PHE A 160 6.29 27.28 1.09
C PHE A 160 6.49 27.26 -0.44
N PHE A 161 5.67 26.49 -1.16
CA PHE A 161 5.68 26.35 -2.61
C PHE A 161 4.30 26.59 -3.19
N PRO A 162 3.70 27.79 -3.05
CA PRO A 162 2.31 28.01 -3.44
C PRO A 162 2.02 27.69 -4.92
N ASP A 163 2.98 27.98 -5.81
CA ASP A 163 2.84 27.74 -7.25
C ASP A 163 3.82 26.70 -7.81
N ALA A 164 4.72 26.19 -6.98
CA ALA A 164 5.83 25.32 -7.38
C ALA A 164 5.81 23.98 -6.63
N LYS A 165 4.64 23.34 -6.57
CA LYS A 165 4.43 22.03 -5.95
C LYS A 165 3.67 21.09 -6.87
N CYS A 166 4.03 19.81 -6.86
CA CYS A 166 3.39 18.82 -7.71
C CYS A 166 3.58 17.40 -7.17
N PHE A 167 2.86 16.46 -7.77
CA PHE A 167 3.05 15.03 -7.54
C PHE A 167 4.17 14.48 -8.43
N GLY A 168 4.97 13.59 -7.87
CA GLY A 168 5.80 12.70 -8.66
C GLY A 168 4.96 11.67 -9.42
N LEU A 169 5.58 10.96 -10.35
CA LEU A 169 4.88 9.98 -11.21
C LEU A 169 4.33 8.80 -10.40
N LEU A 170 5.05 8.36 -9.35
CA LEU A 170 4.60 7.27 -8.48
C LEU A 170 3.31 7.67 -7.73
N LEU A 171 3.34 8.80 -7.04
CA LEU A 171 2.17 9.24 -6.26
C LEU A 171 0.98 9.57 -7.17
N ALA A 172 1.21 10.19 -8.32
CA ALA A 172 0.16 10.42 -9.31
C ALA A 172 -0.49 9.11 -9.78
N LYS A 173 0.32 8.07 -10.04
CA LYS A 173 -0.18 6.75 -10.45
C LYS A 173 -0.96 6.04 -9.36
N GLU A 174 -0.54 6.17 -8.11
CA GLU A 174 -1.30 5.65 -6.95
C GLU A 174 -2.69 6.30 -6.86
N ILE A 175 -2.76 7.62 -6.93
CA ILE A 175 -4.02 8.38 -6.89
C ILE A 175 -4.92 8.00 -8.07
N GLU A 176 -4.37 7.94 -9.27
CA GLU A 176 -5.11 7.55 -10.48
C GLU A 176 -5.69 6.14 -10.36
N SER A 177 -4.87 5.19 -9.89
CA SER A 177 -5.28 3.78 -9.74
C SER A 177 -6.38 3.61 -8.71
N LEU A 178 -6.30 4.32 -7.58
CA LEU A 178 -7.37 4.34 -6.57
C LEU A 178 -8.64 5.00 -7.08
N ASN A 179 -8.53 6.09 -7.83
CA ASN A 179 -9.70 6.73 -8.42
C ASN A 179 -10.41 5.83 -9.44
N LYS A 180 -9.70 4.98 -10.17
CA LYS A 180 -10.32 3.98 -11.05
C LYS A 180 -11.19 2.97 -10.32
N VAL A 181 -10.96 2.76 -9.03
CA VAL A 181 -11.80 1.91 -8.18
C VAL A 181 -12.89 2.73 -7.50
N LEU A 182 -12.54 3.88 -6.93
CA LEU A 182 -13.41 4.66 -6.06
C LEU A 182 -14.38 5.61 -6.79
N LYS A 183 -13.99 6.13 -7.95
CA LYS A 183 -14.74 7.18 -8.67
C LYS A 183 -15.12 6.80 -10.09
N ASP A 184 -14.19 6.24 -10.84
CA ASP A 184 -14.31 6.02 -12.28
C ASP A 184 -14.35 4.53 -12.63
N SER A 185 -14.91 3.70 -11.75
CA SER A 185 -14.94 2.26 -11.93
C SER A 185 -15.90 1.83 -13.04
N GLN A 186 -15.48 0.82 -13.79
CA GLN A 186 -16.34 0.13 -14.75
C GLN A 186 -17.00 -1.06 -14.05
N LYS A 187 -18.31 -1.19 -14.23
CA LYS A 187 -19.10 -2.27 -13.63
C LYS A 187 -19.08 -3.55 -14.46
N PRO A 188 -19.16 -4.74 -13.85
CA PRO A 188 -19.29 -4.99 -12.41
C PRO A 188 -17.99 -4.72 -11.64
N VAL A 189 -18.12 -4.18 -10.44
CA VAL A 189 -17.02 -3.90 -9.52
C VAL A 189 -17.02 -4.92 -8.40
N THR A 190 -15.91 -5.59 -8.18
CA THR A 190 -15.73 -6.57 -7.10
C THR A 190 -14.61 -6.15 -6.18
N ALA A 191 -14.90 -6.11 -4.88
CA ALA A 191 -13.88 -6.01 -3.84
C ALA A 191 -13.66 -7.37 -3.18
N VAL A 192 -12.41 -7.81 -3.11
CA VAL A 192 -12.00 -8.99 -2.34
C VAL A 192 -11.35 -8.48 -1.06
N LEU A 193 -11.97 -8.78 0.07
CA LEU A 193 -11.49 -8.39 1.39
C LEU A 193 -11.15 -9.63 2.20
N GLY A 194 -9.92 -9.72 2.65
CA GLY A 194 -9.44 -10.79 3.52
C GLY A 194 -8.80 -10.22 4.79
N GLY A 195 -8.37 -11.10 5.65
CA GLY A 195 -7.75 -10.74 6.91
C GLY A 195 -8.38 -11.47 8.09
N SER A 196 -7.83 -11.29 9.28
CA SER A 196 -8.27 -12.02 10.48
C SER A 196 -9.46 -11.36 11.20
N LYS A 197 -9.68 -10.06 11.01
CA LYS A 197 -10.61 -9.27 11.83
C LYS A 197 -11.56 -8.42 10.99
N VAL A 198 -12.86 -8.56 11.23
CA VAL A 198 -13.89 -7.69 10.67
C VAL A 198 -13.71 -6.24 11.14
N SER A 199 -13.39 -6.05 12.42
CA SER A 199 -13.20 -4.73 13.04
C SER A 199 -12.14 -3.89 12.35
N SER A 200 -11.12 -4.51 11.78
CA SER A 200 -10.06 -3.80 11.04
C SER A 200 -10.47 -3.36 9.63
N LYS A 201 -11.58 -3.86 9.11
CA LYS A 201 -12.07 -3.60 7.75
C LYS A 201 -13.38 -2.84 7.70
N ILE A 202 -14.03 -2.60 8.83
CA ILE A 202 -15.37 -2.03 8.88
C ILE A 202 -15.50 -0.70 8.13
N THR A 203 -14.57 0.22 8.35
CA THR A 203 -14.62 1.55 7.73
C THR A 203 -14.40 1.47 6.21
N VAL A 204 -13.52 0.58 5.78
CA VAL A 204 -13.34 0.28 4.34
C VAL A 204 -14.63 -0.28 3.76
N ILE A 205 -15.23 -1.28 4.40
CA ILE A 205 -16.47 -1.91 3.95
C ILE A 205 -17.59 -0.86 3.82
N GLU A 206 -17.82 -0.07 4.84
CA GLU A 206 -18.86 0.97 4.84
C GLU A 206 -18.67 1.97 3.69
N ASN A 207 -17.45 2.42 3.45
CA ASN A 207 -17.18 3.38 2.39
C ASN A 207 -17.31 2.80 0.98
N ILE A 208 -16.95 1.53 0.77
CA ILE A 208 -16.97 0.93 -0.57
C ILE A 208 -18.28 0.25 -0.93
N LEU A 209 -19.20 -0.01 0.02
CA LEU A 209 -20.49 -0.63 -0.27
C LEU A 209 -21.31 0.10 -1.34
N ASP A 210 -21.20 1.42 -1.43
CA ASP A 210 -21.87 2.21 -2.47
C ASP A 210 -21.19 2.14 -3.84
N LYS A 211 -20.00 1.55 -3.91
CA LYS A 211 -19.12 1.59 -5.09
C LYS A 211 -18.92 0.23 -5.75
N VAL A 212 -19.33 -0.84 -5.08
CA VAL A 212 -19.12 -2.22 -5.55
C VAL A 212 -20.45 -2.91 -5.84
N ASP A 213 -20.42 -3.88 -6.75
CA ASP A 213 -21.54 -4.77 -7.06
C ASP A 213 -21.40 -6.09 -6.30
N HIS A 214 -20.16 -6.53 -6.09
CA HIS A 214 -19.82 -7.75 -5.38
C HIS A 214 -18.74 -7.51 -4.35
N MET A 215 -18.83 -8.21 -3.22
CA MET A 215 -17.80 -8.25 -2.19
C MET A 215 -17.53 -9.69 -1.80
N ILE A 216 -16.30 -10.13 -1.99
CA ILE A 216 -15.83 -11.44 -1.54
C ILE A 216 -15.18 -11.27 -0.19
N ILE A 217 -15.67 -12.00 0.80
CA ILE A 217 -15.11 -12.05 2.15
C ILE A 217 -14.27 -13.32 2.28
N GLY A 218 -13.02 -13.15 2.68
CA GLY A 218 -12.09 -14.27 2.85
C GLY A 218 -11.23 -14.14 4.11
N GLY A 219 -10.35 -15.11 4.29
CA GLY A 219 -9.49 -15.15 5.46
C GLY A 219 -10.23 -15.43 6.75
N GLY A 220 -9.59 -15.15 7.88
CA GLY A 220 -10.15 -15.44 9.21
C GLY A 220 -11.43 -14.68 9.57
N MET A 221 -11.63 -13.49 8.98
CA MET A 221 -12.87 -12.72 9.20
C MET A 221 -14.13 -13.43 8.71
N THR A 222 -14.01 -14.39 7.81
CA THR A 222 -15.10 -15.25 7.34
C THR A 222 -15.87 -15.87 8.50
N PHE A 223 -15.17 -16.34 9.52
CA PHE A 223 -15.78 -17.11 10.61
C PHE A 223 -16.59 -16.26 11.59
N THR A 224 -16.33 -14.97 11.70
CA THR A 224 -17.20 -14.05 12.40
C THR A 224 -18.56 -13.94 11.71
N PHE A 225 -18.59 -13.85 10.39
CA PHE A 225 -19.83 -13.88 9.61
C PHE A 225 -20.56 -15.21 9.72
N VAL A 226 -19.83 -16.32 9.58
CA VAL A 226 -20.42 -17.67 9.64
C VAL A 226 -21.06 -17.93 11.01
N LYS A 227 -20.37 -17.60 12.08
CA LYS A 227 -20.91 -17.75 13.44
C LYS A 227 -22.12 -16.85 13.67
N ALA A 228 -22.08 -15.60 13.22
CA ALA A 228 -23.22 -14.68 13.28
C ALA A 228 -24.46 -15.22 12.56
N LEU A 229 -24.26 -15.98 11.50
CA LEU A 229 -25.34 -16.65 10.75
C LEU A 229 -25.75 -18.00 11.34
N GLY A 230 -25.26 -18.38 12.52
CA GLY A 230 -25.61 -19.62 13.22
C GLY A 230 -24.78 -20.85 12.84
N GLY A 231 -23.70 -20.70 12.08
CA GLY A 231 -22.82 -21.81 11.71
C GLY A 231 -21.87 -22.21 12.85
N LYS A 232 -21.36 -23.44 12.75
CA LYS A 232 -20.35 -23.99 13.66
C LYS A 232 -18.97 -23.80 13.04
N ILE A 233 -18.09 -23.12 13.74
CA ILE A 233 -16.77 -22.74 13.24
C ILE A 233 -15.60 -23.48 13.91
N GLY A 234 -15.87 -24.44 14.81
CA GLY A 234 -14.83 -25.15 15.58
C GLY A 234 -13.92 -24.17 16.33
N GLU A 235 -12.61 -24.38 16.21
CA GLU A 235 -11.56 -23.53 16.81
C GLU A 235 -11.12 -22.38 15.89
N SER A 236 -11.88 -22.08 14.83
CA SER A 236 -11.54 -20.99 13.91
C SER A 236 -11.51 -19.65 14.60
N ILE A 237 -10.61 -18.77 14.13
CA ILE A 237 -10.52 -17.39 14.64
C ILE A 237 -11.87 -16.68 14.49
N CYS A 238 -12.29 -15.96 15.51
CA CYS A 238 -13.55 -15.23 15.51
C CYS A 238 -13.49 -14.02 16.44
N GLU A 239 -14.10 -12.93 16.04
CA GLU A 239 -14.38 -11.79 16.91
C GLU A 239 -15.81 -11.93 17.45
N ASP A 240 -15.99 -12.62 18.58
CA ASP A 240 -17.30 -12.93 19.15
C ASP A 240 -18.14 -11.70 19.46
N ASP A 241 -17.50 -10.59 19.83
CA ASP A 241 -18.15 -9.30 20.10
C ASP A 241 -18.52 -8.51 18.84
N LYS A 242 -18.20 -9.02 17.64
CA LYS A 242 -18.47 -8.37 16.35
C LYS A 242 -19.52 -9.10 15.49
N GLN A 243 -20.20 -10.08 16.03
CA GLN A 243 -21.22 -10.83 15.30
C GLN A 243 -22.39 -9.94 14.86
N GLU A 244 -22.86 -9.04 15.71
CA GLU A 244 -23.90 -8.07 15.36
C GLU A 244 -23.45 -7.13 14.23
N LEU A 245 -22.18 -6.70 14.28
CA LEU A 245 -21.58 -5.89 13.23
C LEU A 245 -21.56 -6.64 11.88
N ALA A 246 -21.20 -7.92 11.88
CA ALA A 246 -21.20 -8.74 10.70
C ALA A 246 -22.61 -8.86 10.08
N LEU A 247 -23.65 -9.06 10.90
CA LEU A 247 -25.04 -9.07 10.45
C LEU A 247 -25.48 -7.72 9.88
N GLU A 248 -25.05 -6.62 10.51
CA GLU A 248 -25.34 -5.26 10.02
C GLU A 248 -24.72 -5.02 8.65
N ILE A 249 -23.48 -5.46 8.43
CA ILE A 249 -22.81 -5.37 7.11
C ILE A 249 -23.63 -6.13 6.05
N LEU A 250 -24.08 -7.34 6.35
CA LEU A 250 -24.89 -8.13 5.43
C LEU A 250 -26.23 -7.45 5.12
N ARG A 251 -26.86 -6.83 6.11
CA ARG A 251 -28.10 -6.06 5.96
C ARG A 251 -27.90 -4.84 5.05
N LEU A 252 -26.88 -4.04 5.32
CA LEU A 252 -26.53 -2.85 4.52
C LEU A 252 -26.20 -3.23 3.07
N ALA A 253 -25.43 -4.29 2.87
CA ALA A 253 -25.10 -4.77 1.54
C ALA A 253 -26.37 -5.13 0.75
N LYS A 254 -27.30 -5.84 1.39
CA LYS A 254 -28.59 -6.21 0.76
C LYS A 254 -29.41 -4.98 0.40
N GLU A 255 -29.49 -3.99 1.27
CA GLU A 255 -30.20 -2.72 1.02
C GLU A 255 -29.61 -1.94 -0.15
N LYS A 256 -28.27 -2.00 -0.30
CA LYS A 256 -27.54 -1.32 -1.38
C LYS A 256 -27.44 -2.14 -2.66
N GLY A 257 -28.00 -3.36 -2.69
CA GLY A 257 -27.94 -4.25 -3.86
C GLY A 257 -26.56 -4.87 -4.10
N VAL A 258 -25.71 -4.92 -3.08
CA VAL A 258 -24.39 -5.55 -3.14
C VAL A 258 -24.48 -7.01 -2.77
N GLN A 259 -23.92 -7.89 -3.60
CA GLN A 259 -23.85 -9.32 -3.33
C GLN A 259 -22.58 -9.63 -2.54
N ILE A 260 -22.75 -10.13 -1.32
CA ILE A 260 -21.64 -10.61 -0.49
C ILE A 260 -21.46 -12.10 -0.69
N HIS A 261 -20.23 -12.50 -1.02
CA HIS A 261 -19.82 -13.88 -1.24
C HIS A 261 -18.93 -14.32 -0.10
N ILE A 262 -19.43 -15.23 0.73
CA ILE A 262 -18.69 -15.85 1.84
C ILE A 262 -18.31 -17.27 1.39
N PRO A 263 -17.15 -17.82 1.77
CA PRO A 263 -16.81 -19.20 1.50
C PRO A 263 -17.93 -20.16 1.93
N VAL A 264 -18.23 -21.15 1.10
CA VAL A 264 -19.21 -22.22 1.39
C VAL A 264 -18.54 -23.46 1.94
N ASP A 265 -17.27 -23.65 1.63
CA ASP A 265 -16.42 -24.71 2.16
C ASP A 265 -15.04 -24.17 2.50
N VAL A 266 -14.34 -24.88 3.36
CA VAL A 266 -13.00 -24.49 3.82
C VAL A 266 -12.09 -25.71 3.90
N VAL A 267 -10.79 -25.45 3.80
CA VAL A 267 -9.74 -26.38 4.21
C VAL A 267 -9.58 -26.23 5.72
N ALA A 268 -10.10 -27.23 6.46
CA ALA A 268 -9.98 -27.28 7.91
C ALA A 268 -8.71 -28.06 8.31
N ALA A 269 -8.08 -27.62 9.38
CA ALA A 269 -6.91 -28.25 9.95
C ALA A 269 -7.11 -28.54 11.45
N ASP A 270 -6.49 -29.62 11.94
CA ASP A 270 -6.52 -30.01 13.35
C ASP A 270 -5.46 -29.29 14.20
N ASP A 271 -4.58 -28.52 13.57
CA ASP A 271 -3.56 -27.70 14.22
C ASP A 271 -3.21 -26.50 13.32
N PHE A 272 -2.69 -25.44 13.90
CA PHE A 272 -2.14 -24.30 13.15
C PHE A 272 -0.71 -24.58 12.73
N SER A 273 -0.54 -25.47 11.78
CA SER A 273 0.75 -25.97 11.30
C SER A 273 0.66 -26.38 9.83
N ASN A 274 1.74 -26.14 9.09
CA ASN A 274 1.85 -26.57 7.69
C ASN A 274 1.77 -28.10 7.51
N THR A 275 2.03 -28.86 8.58
CA THR A 275 1.99 -30.32 8.59
C THR A 275 0.74 -30.91 9.27
N ALA A 276 -0.21 -30.06 9.63
CA ALA A 276 -1.47 -30.49 10.23
C ALA A 276 -2.25 -31.43 9.30
N ASN A 277 -3.07 -32.29 9.88
CA ASN A 277 -4.06 -33.03 9.11
C ASN A 277 -5.11 -32.05 8.57
N THR A 278 -5.52 -32.25 7.32
CA THR A 278 -6.47 -31.36 6.66
C THR A 278 -7.66 -32.12 6.11
N LYS A 279 -8.81 -31.48 6.06
CA LYS A 279 -10.00 -31.97 5.36
C LYS A 279 -10.83 -30.80 4.84
N ILE A 280 -11.56 -31.03 3.78
CA ILE A 280 -12.51 -30.05 3.25
C ILE A 280 -13.85 -30.28 3.93
N VAL A 281 -14.41 -29.23 4.53
CA VAL A 281 -15.68 -29.26 5.23
C VAL A 281 -16.55 -28.10 4.82
N ASP A 282 -17.87 -28.24 5.01
CA ASP A 282 -18.80 -27.11 4.93
C ASP A 282 -18.39 -26.04 5.95
N VAL A 283 -18.40 -24.78 5.55
CA VAL A 283 -17.96 -23.67 6.40
C VAL A 283 -18.82 -23.50 7.66
N ARG A 284 -20.05 -24.02 7.65
CA ARG A 284 -21.01 -23.99 8.75
C ARG A 284 -20.91 -25.20 9.69
N GLU A 285 -20.12 -26.18 9.35
CA GLU A 285 -20.03 -27.46 10.04
C GLU A 285 -18.56 -27.84 10.32
N ILE A 286 -17.75 -26.88 10.76
CA ILE A 286 -16.35 -27.14 11.16
C ILE A 286 -16.38 -27.88 12.50
N PRO A 287 -15.80 -29.09 12.58
CA PRO A 287 -15.83 -29.87 13.82
C PRO A 287 -15.03 -29.23 14.96
N ASP A 288 -15.39 -29.58 16.20
CA ASP A 288 -14.62 -29.23 17.37
C ASP A 288 -13.18 -29.74 17.22
N GLY A 289 -12.21 -28.94 17.66
CA GLY A 289 -10.78 -29.22 17.51
C GLY A 289 -10.20 -28.95 16.11
N TRP A 290 -11.02 -28.49 15.17
CA TRP A 290 -10.61 -28.10 13.83
C TRP A 290 -10.85 -26.63 13.59
N GLN A 291 -10.02 -26.03 12.71
CA GLN A 291 -10.11 -24.63 12.33
C GLN A 291 -10.00 -24.47 10.83
N GLY A 292 -10.72 -23.51 10.25
CA GLY A 292 -10.63 -23.17 8.84
C GLY A 292 -9.40 -22.30 8.57
N LEU A 293 -8.55 -22.71 7.63
CA LEU A 293 -7.30 -22.01 7.32
C LEU A 293 -7.18 -21.59 5.84
N ASP A 294 -8.07 -22.04 4.98
CA ASP A 294 -8.14 -21.61 3.58
C ASP A 294 -9.54 -21.83 3.01
N ALA A 295 -9.85 -21.16 1.91
CA ALA A 295 -11.08 -21.41 1.17
C ALA A 295 -11.05 -22.76 0.49
N GLY A 296 -12.18 -23.45 0.46
CA GLY A 296 -12.32 -24.75 -0.20
C GLY A 296 -12.61 -24.62 -1.70
N PRO A 297 -12.59 -25.76 -2.43
CA PRO A 297 -12.71 -25.77 -3.89
C PRO A 297 -14.05 -25.25 -4.41
N LYS A 298 -15.16 -25.50 -3.71
CA LYS A 298 -16.48 -24.99 -4.10
C LYS A 298 -16.55 -23.46 -3.97
N SER A 299 -15.95 -22.92 -2.91
CA SER A 299 -15.83 -21.48 -2.71
C SER A 299 -15.03 -20.83 -3.84
N LEU A 300 -13.89 -21.42 -4.20
CA LEU A 300 -13.03 -20.91 -5.27
C LEU A 300 -13.72 -20.93 -6.63
N GLU A 301 -14.50 -21.97 -6.93
CA GLU A 301 -15.29 -22.01 -8.17
C GLU A 301 -16.32 -20.88 -8.23
N ALA A 302 -17.03 -20.63 -7.13
CA ALA A 302 -17.98 -19.53 -7.04
C ALA A 302 -17.28 -18.17 -7.18
N PHE A 303 -16.15 -17.96 -6.54
CA PHE A 303 -15.37 -16.73 -6.64
C PHE A 303 -14.82 -16.50 -8.04
N LYS A 304 -14.39 -17.56 -8.72
CA LYS A 304 -13.92 -17.49 -10.10
C LYS A 304 -14.96 -16.86 -11.03
N LYS A 305 -16.21 -17.28 -10.94
CA LYS A 305 -17.30 -16.73 -11.76
C LYS A 305 -17.45 -15.24 -11.56
N VAL A 306 -17.49 -14.79 -10.30
CA VAL A 306 -17.65 -13.39 -9.95
C VAL A 306 -16.46 -12.56 -10.47
N ILE A 307 -15.25 -13.03 -10.27
CA ILE A 307 -14.02 -12.31 -10.67
C ILE A 307 -13.91 -12.20 -12.19
N LEU A 308 -14.19 -13.28 -12.93
CA LEU A 308 -14.07 -13.27 -14.39
C LEU A 308 -15.12 -12.38 -15.08
N GLU A 309 -16.26 -12.15 -14.45
CA GLU A 309 -17.29 -11.22 -14.95
C GLU A 309 -16.99 -9.77 -14.59
N SER A 310 -16.08 -9.52 -13.67
CA SER A 310 -15.76 -8.18 -13.15
C SER A 310 -14.97 -7.35 -14.16
N LYS A 311 -15.23 -6.05 -14.18
CA LYS A 311 -14.48 -5.05 -14.97
C LYS A 311 -13.52 -4.23 -14.12
N THR A 312 -13.81 -4.14 -12.81
CA THR A 312 -12.95 -3.50 -11.83
C THR A 312 -12.84 -4.40 -10.61
N ILE A 313 -11.61 -4.64 -10.17
CA ILE A 313 -11.32 -5.53 -9.04
C ILE A 313 -10.40 -4.81 -8.07
N LEU A 314 -10.81 -4.80 -6.79
CA LEU A 314 -9.97 -4.40 -5.66
C LEU A 314 -9.62 -5.66 -4.86
N TRP A 315 -8.34 -5.92 -4.69
CA TRP A 315 -7.89 -7.04 -3.85
C TRP A 315 -7.14 -6.52 -2.63
N ASN A 316 -7.71 -6.72 -1.45
CA ASN A 316 -7.14 -6.34 -0.16
C ASN A 316 -7.33 -7.47 0.87
N GLY A 317 -6.38 -8.36 0.96
CA GLY A 317 -6.32 -9.45 1.92
C GLY A 317 -6.38 -10.85 1.28
N PRO A 318 -5.64 -11.81 1.84
CA PRO A 318 -5.60 -13.19 1.36
C PRO A 318 -6.86 -13.97 1.73
N LEU A 319 -7.08 -15.10 1.06
CA LEU A 319 -8.20 -16.02 1.35
C LEU A 319 -7.87 -17.06 2.42
N GLY A 320 -6.58 -17.30 2.66
CA GLY A 320 -6.11 -18.28 3.62
C GLY A 320 -4.76 -17.89 4.22
N VAL A 321 -4.20 -18.78 5.03
CA VAL A 321 -2.87 -18.63 5.64
C VAL A 321 -1.80 -19.00 4.61
N PHE A 322 -1.62 -18.13 3.62
CA PHE A 322 -0.78 -18.38 2.44
C PHE A 322 0.70 -18.53 2.75
N GLU A 323 1.14 -18.11 3.92
CA GLU A 323 2.51 -18.30 4.42
C GLU A 323 2.83 -19.80 4.63
N MET A 324 1.81 -20.61 4.79
CA MET A 324 1.91 -22.08 4.87
C MET A 324 1.45 -22.66 3.53
N GLU A 325 2.29 -23.46 2.89
CA GLU A 325 2.02 -24.06 1.58
C GLU A 325 0.70 -24.83 1.54
N SER A 326 0.36 -25.53 2.62
CA SER A 326 -0.87 -26.33 2.76
C SER A 326 -2.14 -25.47 2.71
N PHE A 327 -2.05 -24.17 2.96
CA PHE A 327 -3.18 -23.22 3.04
C PHE A 327 -3.02 -22.04 2.09
N ALA A 328 -2.18 -22.20 1.06
CA ALA A 328 -1.90 -21.16 0.06
C ALA A 328 -2.75 -21.30 -1.22
N LYS A 329 -3.36 -22.45 -1.45
CA LYS A 329 -4.09 -22.76 -2.70
C LYS A 329 -5.20 -21.76 -3.01
N GLY A 330 -5.96 -21.32 -2.00
CA GLY A 330 -7.05 -20.35 -2.18
C GLY A 330 -6.51 -18.99 -2.64
N THR A 331 -5.45 -18.50 -2.04
CA THR A 331 -4.83 -17.23 -2.40
C THR A 331 -4.17 -17.29 -3.78
N ILE A 332 -3.52 -18.40 -4.12
CA ILE A 332 -2.95 -18.63 -5.45
C ILE A 332 -4.05 -18.64 -6.51
N ALA A 333 -5.12 -19.39 -6.29
CA ALA A 333 -6.25 -19.45 -7.21
C ALA A 333 -6.89 -18.07 -7.42
N LEU A 334 -7.07 -17.30 -6.36
CA LEU A 334 -7.56 -15.93 -6.43
C LEU A 334 -6.65 -15.06 -7.33
N GLY A 335 -5.34 -15.13 -7.14
CA GLY A 335 -4.37 -14.43 -7.98
C GLY A 335 -4.48 -14.83 -9.46
N GLU A 336 -4.64 -16.11 -9.75
CA GLU A 336 -4.84 -16.62 -11.10
C GLU A 336 -6.12 -16.09 -11.74
N TYR A 337 -7.25 -16.08 -11.00
CA TYR A 337 -8.51 -15.56 -11.51
C TYR A 337 -8.44 -14.06 -11.79
N ILE A 338 -7.82 -13.29 -10.90
CA ILE A 338 -7.63 -11.84 -11.09
C ILE A 338 -6.70 -11.59 -12.27
N ALA A 339 -5.62 -12.35 -12.43
CA ALA A 339 -4.73 -12.27 -13.57
C ALA A 339 -5.46 -12.56 -14.89
N GLU A 340 -6.31 -13.57 -14.94
CA GLU A 340 -7.13 -13.92 -16.11
C GLU A 340 -8.13 -12.80 -16.43
N ALA A 341 -8.84 -12.28 -15.44
CA ALA A 341 -9.75 -11.15 -15.63
C ALA A 341 -9.02 -9.92 -16.16
N THR A 342 -7.83 -9.64 -15.64
CA THR A 342 -6.99 -8.53 -16.06
C THR A 342 -6.53 -8.69 -17.51
N ALA A 343 -6.10 -9.88 -17.90
CA ALA A 343 -5.74 -10.20 -19.28
C ALA A 343 -6.93 -10.02 -20.25
N ASN A 344 -8.14 -10.18 -19.76
CA ASN A 344 -9.38 -10.00 -20.52
C ASN A 344 -9.93 -8.56 -20.46
N GLY A 345 -9.15 -7.61 -19.93
CA GLY A 345 -9.46 -6.18 -19.96
C GLY A 345 -10.01 -5.58 -18.66
N ALA A 346 -10.11 -6.33 -17.57
CA ALA A 346 -10.47 -5.78 -16.28
C ALA A 346 -9.32 -4.94 -15.70
N PHE A 347 -9.68 -3.92 -14.93
CA PHE A 347 -8.70 -3.19 -14.10
C PHE A 347 -8.64 -3.83 -12.71
N SER A 348 -7.44 -4.21 -12.28
CA SER A 348 -7.20 -4.82 -10.98
C SER A 348 -6.20 -4.01 -10.15
N LEU A 349 -6.62 -3.64 -8.94
CA LEU A 349 -5.80 -2.96 -7.95
C LEU A 349 -5.56 -3.90 -6.75
N VAL A 350 -4.30 -4.14 -6.44
CA VAL A 350 -3.89 -4.93 -5.28
C VAL A 350 -3.24 -4.01 -4.25
N GLY A 351 -3.63 -4.13 -3.01
CA GLY A 351 -3.00 -3.38 -1.93
C GLY A 351 -3.22 -3.98 -0.56
N GLY A 352 -2.41 -3.49 0.38
CA GLY A 352 -2.27 -4.05 1.72
C GLY A 352 -1.09 -5.00 1.81
N GLY A 353 -0.44 -5.03 2.98
CA GLY A 353 0.81 -5.75 3.18
C GLY A 353 0.75 -7.23 2.78
N ASP A 354 -0.26 -7.94 3.24
CA ASP A 354 -0.41 -9.38 2.99
C ASP A 354 -0.72 -9.67 1.51
N SER A 355 -1.56 -8.87 0.88
CA SER A 355 -1.88 -9.04 -0.55
C SER A 355 -0.67 -8.79 -1.44
N VAL A 356 0.09 -7.74 -1.14
CA VAL A 356 1.32 -7.41 -1.86
C VAL A 356 2.36 -8.51 -1.67
N ALA A 357 2.51 -9.02 -0.44
CA ALA A 357 3.40 -10.14 -0.15
C ALA A 357 3.00 -11.41 -0.93
N ALA A 358 1.72 -11.74 -0.98
CA ALA A 358 1.21 -12.88 -1.75
C ALA A 358 1.45 -12.72 -3.26
N VAL A 359 1.16 -11.54 -3.81
CA VAL A 359 1.39 -11.23 -5.22
C VAL A 359 2.86 -11.38 -5.60
N LYS A 360 3.77 -10.91 -4.76
CA LYS A 360 5.22 -11.06 -4.96
C LYS A 360 5.65 -12.53 -4.86
N GLN A 361 5.21 -13.20 -3.80
CA GLN A 361 5.58 -14.61 -3.54
C GLN A 361 5.15 -15.53 -4.68
N PHE A 362 3.97 -15.32 -5.24
CA PHE A 362 3.39 -16.20 -6.28
C PHE A 362 3.54 -15.68 -7.70
N GLY A 363 4.25 -14.57 -7.90
CA GLY A 363 4.60 -14.07 -9.23
C GLY A 363 3.46 -13.42 -10.01
N PHE A 364 2.55 -12.72 -9.35
CA PHE A 364 1.42 -12.02 -9.98
C PHE A 364 1.64 -10.53 -10.22
N GLU A 365 2.78 -9.96 -9.84
CA GLU A 365 3.04 -8.51 -9.92
C GLU A 365 2.76 -7.94 -11.31
N ASP A 366 3.23 -8.61 -12.36
CA ASP A 366 3.09 -8.18 -13.76
C ASP A 366 1.77 -8.65 -14.39
N LYS A 367 0.92 -9.35 -13.65
CA LYS A 367 -0.34 -9.93 -14.13
C LYS A 367 -1.59 -9.20 -13.61
N VAL A 368 -1.40 -8.21 -12.76
CA VAL A 368 -2.44 -7.30 -12.27
C VAL A 368 -2.18 -5.91 -12.80
N SER A 369 -3.21 -5.04 -12.81
CA SER A 369 -3.06 -3.70 -13.37
C SER A 369 -2.17 -2.80 -12.53
N TYR A 370 -2.29 -2.86 -11.21
CA TYR A 370 -1.48 -2.05 -10.30
C TYR A 370 -1.35 -2.69 -8.92
N VAL A 371 -0.13 -2.68 -8.38
CA VAL A 371 0.19 -3.08 -7.01
C VAL A 371 0.53 -1.83 -6.22
N SER A 372 -0.30 -1.45 -5.25
CA SER A 372 -0.10 -0.25 -4.46
C SER A 372 1.10 -0.39 -3.50
N THR A 373 1.89 0.66 -3.44
CA THR A 373 3.00 0.79 -2.47
C THR A 373 2.55 1.42 -1.15
N GLY A 374 1.28 1.85 -1.08
CA GLY A 374 0.78 2.76 -0.05
C GLY A 374 0.45 2.14 1.30
N GLY A 375 0.25 0.83 1.39
CA GLY A 375 -0.09 0.18 2.66
C GLY A 375 -1.23 0.89 3.41
N GLY A 376 -0.92 1.50 4.55
CA GLY A 376 -1.89 2.23 5.37
C GLY A 376 -2.52 3.44 4.68
N ALA A 377 -1.76 4.16 3.85
CA ALA A 377 -2.29 5.30 3.10
C ALA A 377 -3.38 4.87 2.11
N MET A 378 -3.18 3.75 1.43
CA MET A 378 -4.20 3.20 0.55
C MET A 378 -5.48 2.83 1.32
N LEU A 379 -5.33 2.19 2.48
CA LEU A 379 -6.48 1.83 3.32
C LEU A 379 -7.25 3.07 3.77
N GLU A 380 -6.57 4.13 4.19
CA GLU A 380 -7.24 5.38 4.57
C GLU A 380 -7.98 6.05 3.41
N MET A 381 -7.46 5.98 2.20
CA MET A 381 -8.20 6.43 1.01
C MET A 381 -9.43 5.56 0.74
N LEU A 382 -9.30 4.24 0.89
CA LEU A 382 -10.45 3.32 0.77
C LEU A 382 -11.51 3.57 1.86
N GLU A 383 -11.11 4.06 3.03
CA GLU A 383 -12.00 4.51 4.10
C GLU A 383 -12.68 5.86 3.80
N GLY A 384 -12.35 6.51 2.69
CA GLY A 384 -12.90 7.80 2.29
C GLY A 384 -12.19 9.00 2.89
N ARG A 385 -11.04 8.83 3.52
CA ARG A 385 -10.26 9.92 4.11
C ARG A 385 -9.51 10.71 3.05
N ILE A 386 -9.39 12.01 3.25
CA ILE A 386 -8.52 12.88 2.48
C ILE A 386 -7.13 12.83 3.11
N LEU A 387 -6.13 12.40 2.34
CA LEU A 387 -4.76 12.29 2.84
C LEU A 387 -4.09 13.67 2.89
N PRO A 388 -3.49 14.07 4.03
CA PRO A 388 -2.87 15.39 4.19
C PRO A 388 -1.82 15.71 3.13
N GLY A 389 -0.96 14.74 2.79
CA GLY A 389 0.09 14.93 1.80
C GLY A 389 -0.42 15.09 0.36
N ILE A 390 -1.63 14.63 0.09
CA ILE A 390 -2.30 14.83 -1.20
C ILE A 390 -3.00 16.19 -1.21
N ALA A 391 -3.79 16.48 -0.18
CA ALA A 391 -4.50 17.74 -0.05
C ALA A 391 -3.55 18.95 -0.14
N ALA A 392 -2.39 18.87 0.52
CA ALA A 392 -1.40 19.95 0.53
C ALA A 392 -0.86 20.33 -0.88
N ILE A 393 -0.90 19.41 -1.83
CA ILE A 393 -0.50 19.68 -3.22
C ILE A 393 -1.67 20.25 -4.02
N LEU A 394 -2.90 19.78 -3.73
CA LEU A 394 -4.11 20.21 -4.45
C LEU A 394 -4.60 21.60 -4.06
N ASP A 395 -4.35 22.02 -2.81
CA ASP A 395 -4.70 23.33 -2.28
C ASP A 395 -3.72 24.43 -2.78
#